data_1f7d131bad64745db7016411096b45ea
#
_entry.id   1f7d131bad64745db7016411096b45ea
#
_cell.length_a   1.000
_cell.length_b   1.000
_cell.length_c   1.000
_cell.angle_alpha   90.00
_cell.angle_beta   90.00
_cell.angle_gamma   90.00
#
_symmetry.space_group_name_H-M   'P 1'
#
loop_
_entity.id
_entity.type
_entity.pdbx_description
1 polymer ?
#
loop_
_entity_poly.entity_id
_entity_poly.type
_entity_poly.pdbx_seq_one_letter_code
_entity_poly.pdbx_strand_id
1 'polypeptide(L)'
;MTTSDDYRTSVPDHLDALDLVDPARLLRDLASETSLLAGRFLLCQVHRPATDQRLVSHTDAWPDGQPSDEWNARKSLEDAMRRIGHRDWEWDDDVRLTSVVVTVMIRDGLAVLRSSDFDVVSVLRYANNPFQALRGDLIVVTPHGWITAYDGVAGLEPIALLPKDLVAD
;
A
#
# COMPACT_ATOMS: atom_id res chain seq x y z
N MET A 1 40.37 -23.49 -1.36
CA MET A 1 40.17 -22.25 -2.11
C MET A 1 38.75 -22.34 -2.69
N THR A 2 37.75 -22.07 -1.84
CA THR A 2 36.34 -22.17 -2.15
C THR A 2 35.87 -20.78 -2.60
N THR A 3 35.46 -20.72 -3.83
CA THR A 3 35.04 -19.47 -4.52
C THR A 3 33.80 -18.88 -3.91
N SER A 4 33.88 -17.58 -3.67
CA SER A 4 32.88 -16.71 -3.02
C SER A 4 31.65 -16.39 -3.90
N ASP A 5 31.32 -17.22 -4.88
CA ASP A 5 30.27 -16.95 -5.87
C ASP A 5 28.92 -17.63 -5.59
N ASP A 6 28.86 -18.52 -4.57
CA ASP A 6 27.62 -19.27 -4.30
C ASP A 6 26.57 -18.55 -3.45
N TYR A 7 26.87 -17.35 -2.95
CA TYR A 7 25.91 -16.58 -2.12
C TYR A 7 24.97 -15.65 -2.90
N ARG A 8 25.17 -15.47 -4.20
CA ARG A 8 24.33 -14.60 -5.03
C ARG A 8 23.18 -15.30 -5.76
N THR A 9 23.14 -16.61 -5.78
CA THR A 9 22.11 -17.38 -6.49
C THR A 9 20.96 -17.90 -5.64
N SER A 10 20.89 -17.49 -4.38
CA SER A 10 19.80 -17.91 -3.48
C SER A 10 19.09 -16.77 -2.76
N VAL A 11 19.11 -15.56 -3.32
CA VAL A 11 18.02 -14.61 -3.03
C VAL A 11 16.90 -15.08 -3.94
N PRO A 12 15.88 -15.72 -3.37
CA PRO A 12 14.85 -16.30 -4.21
C PRO A 12 14.08 -15.18 -4.92
N ASP A 13 13.45 -15.51 -6.03
CA ASP A 13 12.40 -14.77 -6.74
C ASP A 13 11.22 -14.30 -5.84
N HIS A 14 11.40 -14.27 -4.52
CA HIS A 14 10.38 -13.92 -3.52
C HIS A 14 10.10 -12.43 -3.44
N LEU A 15 11.01 -11.57 -3.90
CA LEU A 15 10.75 -10.13 -3.92
C LEU A 15 9.72 -9.79 -5.01
N ASP A 16 9.80 -10.45 -6.17
CA ASP A 16 8.80 -10.28 -7.24
C ASP A 16 7.41 -10.79 -6.82
N ALA A 17 7.35 -11.68 -5.82
CA ALA A 17 6.08 -12.18 -5.28
C ALA A 17 5.29 -11.14 -4.48
N LEU A 18 5.91 -10.01 -4.12
CA LEU A 18 5.27 -8.89 -3.42
C LEU A 18 4.71 -7.84 -4.37
N ASP A 19 5.12 -7.88 -5.64
CA ASP A 19 4.75 -6.90 -6.64
C ASP A 19 3.30 -7.10 -7.09
N LEU A 20 2.62 -5.99 -7.30
CA LEU A 20 1.26 -6.02 -7.82
C LEU A 20 1.29 -6.28 -9.33
N VAL A 21 0.61 -7.33 -9.77
CA VAL A 21 0.51 -7.62 -11.21
C VAL A 21 -0.33 -6.58 -11.96
N ASP A 22 -1.32 -5.98 -11.31
CA ASP A 22 -2.19 -4.95 -11.89
C ASP A 22 -2.61 -3.91 -10.82
N PRO A 23 -1.77 -2.89 -10.56
CA PRO A 23 -2.12 -1.81 -9.62
C PRO A 23 -3.42 -1.07 -10.00
N ALA A 24 -3.69 -0.90 -11.30
CA ALA A 24 -4.91 -0.25 -11.77
C ALA A 24 -6.17 -1.04 -11.40
N ARG A 25 -6.11 -2.37 -11.47
CA ARG A 25 -7.21 -3.25 -11.03
C ARG A 25 -7.47 -3.08 -9.53
N LEU A 26 -6.40 -3.13 -8.71
CA LEU A 26 -6.54 -2.91 -7.27
C LEU A 26 -7.26 -1.59 -6.97
N LEU A 27 -6.86 -0.51 -7.64
CA LEU A 27 -7.46 0.80 -7.43
C LEU A 27 -8.92 0.87 -7.91
N ARG A 28 -9.28 0.18 -9.00
CA ARG A 28 -10.69 0.06 -9.45
C ARG A 28 -11.53 -0.73 -8.47
N ASP A 29 -11.02 -1.86 -7.98
CA ASP A 29 -11.70 -2.67 -6.97
C ASP A 29 -11.93 -1.85 -5.70
N LEU A 30 -10.90 -1.13 -5.24
CA LEU A 30 -10.97 -0.24 -4.09
C LEU A 30 -11.98 0.91 -4.31
N ALA A 31 -11.98 1.54 -5.48
CA ALA A 31 -12.91 2.63 -5.82
C ALA A 31 -14.37 2.15 -5.89
N SER A 32 -14.61 0.87 -6.14
CA SER A 32 -15.96 0.28 -6.10
C SER A 32 -16.48 0.06 -4.69
N GLU A 33 -15.57 -0.10 -3.70
CA GLU A 33 -15.92 -0.35 -2.30
C GLU A 33 -15.90 0.92 -1.44
N THR A 34 -15.04 1.89 -1.78
CA THR A 34 -14.91 3.14 -1.02
C THR A 34 -14.51 4.32 -1.91
N SER A 35 -14.83 5.54 -1.48
CA SER A 35 -14.41 6.74 -2.21
C SER A 35 -12.92 7.01 -2.06
N LEU A 36 -12.24 7.33 -3.16
CA LEU A 36 -10.84 7.76 -3.18
C LEU A 36 -10.73 9.27 -2.88
N LEU A 37 -11.13 9.68 -1.67
CA LEU A 37 -11.15 11.08 -1.26
C LEU A 37 -9.75 11.54 -0.83
N ALA A 38 -9.30 12.68 -1.33
CA ALA A 38 -8.01 13.27 -0.97
C ALA A 38 -7.90 13.52 0.55
N GLY A 39 -6.75 13.21 1.13
CA GLY A 39 -6.48 13.25 2.57
C GLY A 39 -6.59 11.90 3.26
N ARG A 40 -7.14 10.88 2.60
CA ARG A 40 -7.24 9.53 3.16
C ARG A 40 -5.98 8.71 2.94
N PHE A 41 -5.76 7.77 3.85
CA PHE A 41 -4.68 6.79 3.76
C PHE A 41 -5.25 5.39 4.04
N LEU A 42 -5.28 4.57 2.99
CA LEU A 42 -5.89 3.26 3.04
C LEU A 42 -4.81 2.18 3.16
N LEU A 43 -5.04 1.20 4.03
CA LEU A 43 -4.31 -0.06 4.04
C LEU A 43 -5.18 -1.10 3.35
N CYS A 44 -4.62 -1.81 2.39
CA CYS A 44 -5.32 -2.81 1.59
C CYS A 44 -4.64 -4.17 1.77
N GLN A 45 -5.38 -5.18 2.20
CA GLN A 45 -4.89 -6.55 2.16
C GLN A 45 -5.13 -7.12 0.76
N VAL A 46 -4.05 -7.50 0.11
CA VAL A 46 -4.09 -8.06 -1.25
C VAL A 46 -3.61 -9.50 -1.20
N HIS A 47 -4.44 -10.41 -1.66
CA HIS A 47 -4.11 -11.83 -1.79
C HIS A 47 -3.49 -12.10 -3.15
N ARG A 48 -2.44 -12.93 -3.18
CA ARG A 48 -1.69 -13.34 -4.38
C ARG A 48 -1.32 -12.17 -5.31
N PRO A 49 -0.60 -11.16 -4.80
CA PRO A 49 -0.38 -9.89 -5.52
C PRO A 49 0.25 -10.08 -6.90
N ALA A 50 1.19 -11.01 -7.05
CA ALA A 50 1.94 -11.23 -8.27
C ALA A 50 1.26 -12.18 -9.29
N THR A 51 0.09 -12.73 -8.97
CA THR A 51 -0.57 -13.72 -9.85
C THR A 51 -2.07 -13.44 -10.02
N ASP A 52 -2.89 -13.98 -9.13
CA ASP A 52 -4.36 -13.81 -9.10
C ASP A 52 -4.73 -12.74 -8.08
N GLN A 53 -4.22 -11.54 -8.31
CA GLN A 53 -4.36 -10.40 -7.41
C GLN A 53 -5.82 -10.14 -7.05
N ARG A 54 -6.12 -10.13 -5.74
CA ARG A 54 -7.45 -9.81 -5.21
C ARG A 54 -7.37 -8.91 -3.99
N LEU A 55 -8.16 -7.86 -3.97
CA LEU A 55 -8.44 -7.10 -2.76
C LEU A 55 -9.28 -7.98 -1.81
N VAL A 56 -8.78 -8.21 -0.60
CA VAL A 56 -9.47 -9.01 0.42
C VAL A 56 -10.21 -8.12 1.39
N SER A 57 -9.54 -7.07 1.85
CA SER A 57 -10.08 -6.09 2.77
C SER A 57 -9.31 -4.78 2.66
N HIS A 58 -9.95 -3.72 3.10
CA HIS A 58 -9.27 -2.42 3.24
C HIS A 58 -9.72 -1.73 4.53
N THR A 59 -8.91 -0.81 5.01
CA THR A 59 -9.26 0.05 6.14
C THR A 59 -8.64 1.43 5.96
N ASP A 60 -9.35 2.45 6.40
CA ASP A 60 -8.85 3.81 6.43
C ASP A 60 -8.07 4.03 7.73
N ALA A 61 -6.79 4.37 7.61
CA ALA A 61 -5.96 4.71 8.75
C ALA A 61 -6.19 6.15 9.22
N TRP A 62 -6.63 7.04 8.31
CA TRP A 62 -6.84 8.45 8.59
C TRP A 62 -8.20 8.94 8.07
N PRO A 63 -9.30 8.45 8.62
CA PRO A 63 -10.64 8.80 8.15
C PRO A 63 -10.96 10.29 8.29
N ASP A 64 -10.34 10.96 9.27
CA ASP A 64 -10.47 12.40 9.54
C ASP A 64 -9.30 13.22 8.96
N GLY A 65 -8.52 12.63 8.06
CA GLY A 65 -7.32 13.21 7.48
C GLY A 65 -6.04 12.86 8.24
N GLN A 66 -4.90 13.28 7.67
CA GLN A 66 -3.58 12.96 8.22
C GLN A 66 -3.40 13.58 9.61
N PRO A 67 -3.01 12.79 10.63
CA PRO A 67 -2.70 13.30 11.96
C PRO A 67 -1.56 14.34 11.94
N SER A 68 -1.65 15.33 12.83
CA SER A 68 -0.68 16.43 12.88
C SER A 68 0.68 16.05 13.46
N ASP A 69 0.77 14.92 14.14
CA ASP A 69 1.99 14.45 14.78
C ASP A 69 2.23 12.95 14.54
N GLU A 70 3.49 12.56 14.60
CA GLU A 70 3.95 11.20 14.29
C GLU A 70 3.38 10.16 15.26
N TRP A 71 3.20 10.49 16.53
CA TRP A 71 2.66 9.56 17.52
C TRP A 71 1.22 9.16 17.21
N ASN A 72 0.36 10.13 16.92
CA ASN A 72 -1.03 9.88 16.53
C ASN A 72 -1.10 9.17 15.18
N ALA A 73 -0.24 9.53 14.22
CA ALA A 73 -0.14 8.83 12.93
C ALA A 73 0.22 7.36 13.12
N ARG A 74 1.23 7.06 13.94
CA ARG A 74 1.62 5.68 14.27
C ARG A 74 0.49 4.92 14.95
N LYS A 75 -0.15 5.49 15.96
CA LYS A 75 -1.26 4.84 16.67
C LYS A 75 -2.42 4.52 15.73
N SER A 76 -2.80 5.46 14.88
CA SER A 76 -3.86 5.24 13.88
C SER A 76 -3.51 4.10 12.91
N LEU A 77 -2.25 4.01 12.49
CA LEU A 77 -1.77 2.93 11.64
C LEU A 77 -1.76 1.58 12.36
N GLU A 78 -1.35 1.52 13.64
CA GLU A 78 -1.43 0.31 14.46
C GLU A 78 -2.89 -0.18 14.61
N ASP A 79 -3.83 0.74 14.82
CA ASP A 79 -5.25 0.42 14.92
C ASP A 79 -5.82 -0.03 13.55
N ALA A 80 -5.38 0.57 12.45
CA ALA A 80 -5.73 0.13 11.11
C ALA A 80 -5.18 -1.27 10.80
N MET A 81 -3.93 -1.55 11.17
CA MET A 81 -3.33 -2.87 11.04
C MET A 81 -4.10 -3.95 11.82
N ARG A 82 -4.62 -3.63 13.01
CA ARG A 82 -5.49 -4.57 13.76
C ARG A 82 -6.81 -4.83 13.04
N ARG A 83 -7.40 -3.81 12.43
CA ARG A 83 -8.68 -3.93 11.72
C ARG A 83 -8.58 -4.75 10.44
N ILE A 84 -7.45 -4.65 9.73
CA ILE A 84 -7.28 -5.34 8.43
C ILE A 84 -7.20 -6.86 8.56
N GLY A 85 -7.05 -7.38 9.78
CA GLY A 85 -7.23 -8.81 10.07
C GLY A 85 -6.15 -9.72 9.51
N HIS A 86 -4.92 -9.24 9.37
CA HIS A 86 -3.80 -9.97 8.75
C HIS A 86 -3.26 -11.13 9.58
N ARG A 87 -4.09 -11.81 10.35
CA ARG A 87 -3.68 -12.97 11.17
C ARG A 87 -3.27 -14.19 10.37
N ASP A 88 -3.63 -14.25 9.11
CA ASP A 88 -3.45 -15.44 8.30
C ASP A 88 -2.29 -15.25 7.32
N TRP A 89 -1.06 -15.27 7.88
CA TRP A 89 0.14 -15.61 7.14
C TRP A 89 0.06 -17.12 6.87
N GLU A 90 -0.86 -17.52 6.02
CA GLU A 90 -0.83 -18.87 5.48
C GLU A 90 0.35 -18.94 4.50
N TRP A 91 1.42 -19.52 4.99
CA TRP A 91 2.39 -20.11 4.12
C TRP A 91 1.70 -21.33 3.54
N ASP A 92 1.40 -21.29 2.25
CA ASP A 92 1.10 -22.52 1.51
C ASP A 92 2.30 -23.47 1.66
N ASP A 93 2.07 -24.78 1.68
CA ASP A 93 3.11 -25.81 1.82
C ASP A 93 4.30 -25.62 0.86
N ASP A 94 4.11 -24.84 -0.22
CA ASP A 94 5.13 -24.41 -1.19
C ASP A 94 5.89 -23.12 -0.81
N VAL A 95 5.75 -22.60 0.43
CA VAL A 95 6.46 -21.37 0.89
C VAL A 95 6.10 -20.14 0.06
N ARG A 96 4.89 -20.05 -0.44
CA ARG A 96 4.42 -18.90 -1.23
C ARG A 96 3.71 -17.88 -0.36
N LEU A 97 4.09 -16.63 -0.56
CA LEU A 97 3.38 -15.49 0.03
C LEU A 97 1.95 -15.42 -0.48
N THR A 98 1.00 -15.52 0.42
CA THR A 98 -0.42 -15.48 0.06
C THR A 98 -1.02 -14.08 0.11
N SER A 99 -0.49 -13.19 0.96
CA SER A 99 -1.04 -11.84 1.13
C SER A 99 0.02 -10.80 1.49
N VAL A 100 -0.20 -9.57 1.01
CA VAL A 100 0.59 -8.38 1.35
C VAL A 100 -0.33 -7.24 1.77
N VAL A 101 0.21 -6.30 2.54
CA VAL A 101 -0.44 -5.02 2.83
C VAL A 101 0.08 -3.96 1.86
N VAL A 102 -0.77 -3.54 0.94
CA VAL A 102 -0.52 -2.42 0.04
C VAL A 102 -1.05 -1.15 0.67
N THR A 103 -0.30 -0.08 0.56
CA THR A 103 -0.70 1.24 1.06
C THR A 103 -1.17 2.12 -0.08
N VAL A 104 -2.31 2.78 0.09
CA VAL A 104 -2.87 3.72 -0.90
C VAL A 104 -3.02 5.07 -0.25
N MET A 105 -2.15 6.00 -0.63
CA MET A 105 -2.20 7.39 -0.21
C MET A 105 -3.00 8.20 -1.22
N ILE A 106 -4.06 8.84 -0.76
CA ILE A 106 -4.93 9.65 -1.62
C ILE A 106 -4.72 11.11 -1.24
N ARG A 107 -4.18 11.90 -2.13
CA ARG A 107 -3.85 13.31 -1.85
C ARG A 107 -4.08 14.21 -3.06
N ASP A 108 -4.09 15.50 -2.81
CA ASP A 108 -4.11 16.52 -3.84
C ASP A 108 -2.76 16.66 -4.55
N GLY A 109 -2.79 17.34 -5.70
CA GLY A 109 -1.62 17.68 -6.50
C GLY A 109 -1.32 16.67 -7.61
N LEU A 110 -0.08 16.68 -8.11
CA LEU A 110 0.34 15.86 -9.24
C LEU A 110 0.65 14.42 -8.83
N ALA A 111 0.49 13.48 -9.76
CA ALA A 111 0.85 12.07 -9.62
C ALA A 111 2.38 11.88 -9.74
N VAL A 112 3.13 12.49 -8.84
CA VAL A 112 4.58 12.37 -8.71
C VAL A 112 4.93 12.06 -7.26
N LEU A 113 5.92 11.22 -7.03
CA LEU A 113 6.36 10.88 -5.67
C LEU A 113 7.06 12.07 -5.01
N ARG A 114 6.77 12.29 -3.74
CA ARG A 114 7.36 13.33 -2.89
C ARG A 114 8.09 12.68 -1.71
N SER A 115 9.07 13.37 -1.14
CA SER A 115 9.76 12.90 0.07
C SER A 115 8.77 12.62 1.21
N SER A 116 7.76 13.47 1.38
CA SER A 116 6.71 13.29 2.40
C SER A 116 5.87 12.02 2.22
N ASP A 117 5.76 11.48 1.01
CA ASP A 117 5.04 10.23 0.76
C ASP A 117 5.81 9.05 1.41
N PHE A 118 7.15 9.10 1.41
CA PHE A 118 8.00 8.10 2.03
C PHE A 118 8.09 8.23 3.56
N ASP A 119 7.88 9.41 4.11
CA ASP A 119 7.83 9.62 5.57
C ASP A 119 6.72 8.77 6.19
N VAL A 120 5.56 8.72 5.52
CA VAL A 120 4.42 7.89 5.94
C VAL A 120 4.75 6.39 5.91
N VAL A 121 5.48 5.94 4.88
CA VAL A 121 5.95 4.54 4.80
C VAL A 121 6.88 4.20 5.97
N SER A 122 7.69 5.16 6.40
CA SER A 122 8.57 4.98 7.57
C SER A 122 7.76 4.83 8.86
N VAL A 123 6.73 5.65 9.05
CA VAL A 123 5.81 5.52 10.21
C VAL A 123 5.09 4.18 10.18
N LEU A 124 4.61 3.75 9.02
CA LEU A 124 3.97 2.44 8.85
C LEU A 124 4.94 1.30 9.20
N ARG A 125 6.22 1.42 8.86
CA ARG A 125 7.22 0.42 9.22
C ARG A 125 7.27 0.18 10.72
N TYR A 126 7.26 1.24 11.53
CA TYR A 126 7.24 1.13 12.98
C TYR A 126 5.90 0.61 13.51
N ALA A 127 4.78 1.07 12.95
CA ALA A 127 3.45 0.60 13.30
C ALA A 127 3.26 -0.90 12.99
N ASN A 128 3.95 -1.42 11.98
CA ASN A 128 3.88 -2.81 11.56
C ASN A 128 4.71 -3.78 12.44
N ASN A 129 5.63 -3.29 13.27
CA ASN A 129 6.50 -4.15 14.07
C ASN A 129 5.77 -5.22 14.90
N PRO A 130 4.64 -4.91 15.59
CA PRO A 130 3.92 -5.92 16.36
C PRO A 130 3.19 -6.96 15.49
N PHE A 131 2.98 -6.64 14.22
CA PHE A 131 2.16 -7.42 13.31
C PHE A 131 2.99 -8.26 12.36
N GLN A 132 4.20 -7.84 12.02
CA GLN A 132 5.11 -8.51 11.08
C GLN A 132 4.50 -8.70 9.69
N ALA A 133 3.55 -7.82 9.31
CA ALA A 133 2.89 -7.90 8.02
C ALA A 133 3.87 -7.67 6.87
N LEU A 134 3.74 -8.45 5.79
CA LEU A 134 4.50 -8.19 4.57
C LEU A 134 3.90 -6.98 3.87
N ARG A 135 4.78 -6.04 3.55
CA ARG A 135 4.42 -4.79 2.92
C ARG A 135 4.65 -4.91 1.42
N GLY A 136 3.59 -4.71 0.69
CA GLY A 136 3.64 -4.44 -0.74
C GLY A 136 3.98 -2.99 -1.03
N ASP A 137 3.59 -2.54 -2.21
CA ASP A 137 3.90 -1.20 -2.71
C ASP A 137 3.11 -0.08 -1.99
N LEU A 138 3.59 1.14 -2.15
CA LEU A 138 2.85 2.37 -1.89
C LEU A 138 2.31 2.92 -3.21
N ILE A 139 1.00 3.10 -3.30
CA ILE A 139 0.35 3.76 -4.44
C ILE A 139 -0.10 5.15 -4.01
N VAL A 140 0.32 6.16 -4.74
CA VAL A 140 -0.14 7.54 -4.56
C VAL A 140 -1.19 7.86 -5.60
N VAL A 141 -2.41 8.18 -5.17
CA VAL A 141 -3.54 8.52 -6.02
C VAL A 141 -3.83 10.02 -5.89
N THR A 142 -3.98 10.70 -7.01
CA THR A 142 -4.21 12.15 -7.08
C THR A 142 -5.34 12.46 -8.08
N PRO A 143 -5.84 13.70 -8.15
CA PRO A 143 -6.80 14.12 -9.18
C PRO A 143 -6.28 14.01 -10.62
N HIS A 144 -4.97 13.78 -10.79
CA HIS A 144 -4.31 13.70 -12.11
C HIS A 144 -3.81 12.30 -12.46
N GLY A 145 -4.25 11.28 -11.72
CA GLY A 145 -3.83 9.89 -11.88
C GLY A 145 -3.12 9.33 -10.65
N TRP A 146 -2.39 8.24 -10.84
CA TRP A 146 -1.70 7.54 -9.76
C TRP A 146 -0.32 7.05 -10.18
N ILE A 147 0.53 6.75 -9.20
CA ILE A 147 1.88 6.20 -9.38
C ILE A 147 2.21 5.24 -8.23
N THR A 148 2.89 4.14 -8.54
CA THR A 148 3.48 3.23 -7.56
C THR A 148 4.86 3.72 -7.14
N ALA A 149 5.26 3.46 -5.90
CA ALA A 149 6.51 4.00 -5.35
C ALA A 149 7.74 3.15 -5.72
N TYR A 150 7.60 1.83 -5.81
CA TYR A 150 8.75 0.95 -6.02
C TYR A 150 8.99 0.69 -7.50
N ASP A 151 7.95 0.43 -8.28
CA ASP A 151 8.09 0.09 -9.70
C ASP A 151 7.96 1.29 -10.63
N GLY A 152 7.44 2.41 -10.13
CA GLY A 152 7.21 3.62 -10.92
C GLY A 152 6.12 3.44 -11.98
N VAL A 153 5.27 2.43 -11.86
CA VAL A 153 4.12 2.24 -12.74
C VAL A 153 3.11 3.34 -12.46
N ALA A 154 2.56 3.93 -13.51
CA ALA A 154 1.62 5.04 -13.40
C ALA A 154 0.40 4.85 -14.32
N GLY A 155 -0.71 5.49 -13.96
CA GLY A 155 -1.93 5.49 -14.74
C GLY A 155 -2.75 6.75 -14.53
N LEU A 156 -3.69 6.99 -15.45
CA LEU A 156 -4.56 8.17 -15.40
C LEU A 156 -5.81 7.95 -14.56
N GLU A 157 -6.29 6.70 -14.44
CA GLU A 157 -7.50 6.36 -13.70
C GLU A 157 -7.32 5.08 -12.88
N PRO A 158 -8.02 4.97 -11.72
CA PRO A 158 -8.93 5.95 -11.12
C PRO A 158 -8.19 7.16 -10.53
N ILE A 159 -8.92 8.26 -10.31
CA ILE A 159 -8.38 9.51 -9.74
C ILE A 159 -8.91 9.76 -8.34
N ALA A 160 -8.19 10.58 -7.59
CA ALA A 160 -8.66 11.09 -6.30
C ALA A 160 -9.81 12.07 -6.49
N LEU A 161 -10.79 11.99 -5.59
CA LEU A 161 -11.86 12.98 -5.45
C LEU A 161 -11.39 14.08 -4.50
N LEU A 162 -11.62 15.33 -4.88
CA LEU A 162 -11.38 16.46 -3.97
C LEU A 162 -12.56 16.64 -3.02
N PRO A 163 -12.32 17.08 -1.77
CA PRO A 163 -13.39 17.52 -0.89
C PRO A 163 -14.23 18.61 -1.56
N LYS A 164 -15.56 18.59 -1.34
CA LYS A 164 -16.51 19.54 -1.99
C LYS A 164 -16.22 21.01 -1.73
N ASP A 165 -15.59 21.32 -0.63
CA ASP A 165 -15.17 22.64 -0.18
C ASP A 165 -13.94 23.18 -0.92
N LEU A 166 -13.22 22.35 -1.67
CA LEU A 166 -12.10 22.75 -2.54
C LEU A 166 -12.51 22.97 -4.00
N VAL A 167 -13.74 22.63 -4.37
CA VAL A 167 -14.33 22.98 -5.66
C VAL A 167 -14.92 24.37 -5.50
N ALA A 168 -14.09 25.41 -5.72
CA ALA A 168 -14.58 26.78 -5.79
C ALA A 168 -15.53 26.91 -6.99
N ASP A 169 -16.70 27.46 -6.74
CA ASP A 169 -17.65 27.91 -7.75
C ASP A 169 -17.02 28.93 -8.74
#